data_57967e6c450743f62fd86cadabd02ada
#
_entry.id   57967e6c450743f62fd86cadabd02ada
#
_cell.length_a   1.000
_cell.length_b   1.000
_cell.length_c   1.000
_cell.angle_alpha   90.00
_cell.angle_beta   90.00
_cell.angle_gamma   90.00
#
_symmetry.space_group_name_H-M   'P 1'
#
loop_
_entity.id
_entity.type
_entity.pdbx_description
1 polymer ?
#
loop_
_entity_poly.entity_id
_entity_poly.type
_entity_poly.pdbx_seq_one_letter_code
_entity_poly.pdbx_strand_id
1 'polypeptide(L)' 'MRSPIKTISLQREIMQYIENYIKEEGLKCGEKLPPQSELAEMMNVSRTSLREAVRAMEAQGLL' A
#
# COMPACT_ATOMS: atom_id res chain seq x y z
N MET A 1 -20.69 12.81 6.82
CA MET A 1 -20.12 12.03 6.84
C MET A 1 -19.49 11.51 5.77
N ARG A 2 -18.73 11.91 5.08
CA ARG A 2 -18.15 11.47 4.05
C ARG A 2 -16.73 11.30 4.18
N SER A 3 -16.06 11.79 5.14
CA SER A 3 -14.61 11.69 5.34
C SER A 3 -14.09 10.27 5.39
N PRO A 4 -14.77 9.38 6.08
CA PRO A 4 -14.29 8.00 6.13
C PRO A 4 -14.22 7.35 4.77
N ILE A 5 -15.12 7.72 3.88
CA ILE A 5 -15.12 7.15 2.56
C ILE A 5 -13.86 7.53 1.81
N LYS A 6 -13.46 8.79 1.97
CA LYS A 6 -12.27 9.26 1.29
C LYS A 6 -11.03 8.55 1.79
N THR A 7 -10.93 8.34 3.08
CA THR A 7 -9.81 7.65 3.67
C THR A 7 -9.74 6.21 3.17
N ILE A 8 -10.89 5.56 3.10
CA ILE A 8 -10.95 4.19 2.62
C ILE A 8 -10.53 4.11 1.16
N SER A 9 -10.95 5.08 0.36
CA SER A 9 -10.56 5.10 -1.05
C SER A 9 -9.06 5.23 -1.21
N LEU A 10 -8.44 6.10 -0.43
CA LEU A 10 -7.01 6.28 -0.49
C LEU A 10 -6.28 4.99 -0.12
N GLN A 11 -6.73 4.34 0.94
CA GLN A 11 -6.11 3.10 1.37
C GLN A 11 -6.21 2.04 0.28
N ARG A 12 -7.36 1.96 -0.38
CA ARG A 12 -7.53 1.01 -1.47
C ARG A 12 -6.60 1.30 -2.62
N GLU A 13 -6.45 2.57 -2.96
CA GLU A 13 -5.56 2.93 -4.05
C GLU A 13 -4.12 2.54 -3.75
N ILE A 14 -3.71 2.75 -2.52
CA ILE A 14 -2.36 2.39 -2.11
C ILE A 14 -2.18 0.87 -2.20
N MET A 15 -3.15 0.12 -1.71
CA MET A 15 -3.08 -1.33 -1.74
C MET A 15 -3.04 -1.83 -3.18
N GLN A 16 -3.84 -1.24 -4.04
CA GLN A 16 -3.87 -1.63 -5.44
C GLN A 16 -2.52 -1.35 -6.11
N TYR A 17 -1.94 -0.21 -5.80
CA TYR A 17 -0.64 0.13 -6.36
C TYR A 17 0.41 -0.89 -5.96
N ILE A 18 0.41 -1.27 -4.68
CA ILE A 18 1.39 -2.23 -4.19
C ILE A 18 1.17 -3.59 -4.84
N GLU A 19 -0.08 -4.01 -4.99
CA GLU A 19 -0.37 -5.27 -5.65
C GLU A 19 0.12 -5.28 -7.09
N ASN A 20 -0.12 -4.19 -7.79
CA ASN A 20 0.35 -4.09 -9.17
C ASN A 20 1.87 -4.13 -9.23
N TYR A 21 2.52 -3.45 -8.30
CA TYR A 21 3.96 -3.46 -8.24
C TYR A 21 4.50 -4.87 -8.06
N ILE A 22 3.89 -5.60 -7.14
CA ILE A 22 4.31 -6.98 -6.87
C ILE A 22 4.15 -7.83 -8.11
N LYS A 23 3.04 -7.67 -8.81
CA LYS A 23 2.80 -8.45 -10.01
C LYS A 23 3.78 -8.11 -11.12
N GLU A 24 4.03 -6.84 -11.33
CA GLU A 24 4.91 -6.41 -12.40
C GLU A 24 6.35 -6.81 -12.15
N GLU A 25 6.77 -6.79 -10.89
CA GLU A 25 8.13 -7.16 -10.56
C GLU A 25 8.30 -8.65 -10.32
N GLY A 26 7.20 -9.39 -10.31
CA GLY A 26 7.26 -10.83 -10.09
C GLY A 26 7.64 -11.20 -8.67
N LEU A 27 7.35 -10.33 -7.72
CA LEU A 27 7.71 -10.59 -6.34
C LEU A 27 6.74 -11.58 -5.70
N LYS A 28 7.23 -12.32 -4.73
CA LYS A 28 6.41 -13.24 -3.98
C LYS A 28 6.14 -12.67 -2.60
N CYS A 29 5.13 -13.24 -1.95
CA CYS A 29 4.83 -12.84 -0.58
C CYS A 29 6.07 -12.98 0.28
N GLY A 30 6.40 -11.93 1.00
CA GLY A 30 7.59 -11.94 1.86
C GLY A 30 8.84 -11.43 1.21
N GLU A 31 8.81 -11.18 -0.09
CA GLU A 31 9.98 -10.63 -0.75
C GLU A 31 10.04 -9.12 -0.53
N LYS A 32 11.23 -8.58 -0.75
CA LYS A 32 11.44 -7.18 -0.43
C LYS A 32 10.71 -6.22 -1.32
N LEU A 33 9.97 -5.32 -0.69
CA LEU A 33 9.45 -4.14 -1.34
C LEU A 33 10.40 -2.99 -1.09
N PRO A 34 10.31 -1.92 -1.87
CA PRO A 34 11.08 -0.72 -1.56
C PRO A 34 10.73 -0.21 -0.17
N PRO A 35 11.62 0.56 0.45
CA PRO A 35 11.30 1.14 1.75
C PRO A 35 10.01 1.95 1.70
N GLN A 36 9.31 1.98 2.82
CA GLN A 36 8.02 2.67 2.86
C GLN A 36 8.17 4.15 2.53
N SER A 37 9.27 4.77 2.96
CA SER A 37 9.48 6.18 2.63
C SER A 37 9.57 6.39 1.13
N GLU A 38 10.21 5.47 0.43
CA GLU A 38 10.35 5.56 -1.01
C GLU A 38 9.01 5.33 -1.70
N LEU A 39 8.27 4.34 -1.23
CA LEU A 39 6.95 4.06 -1.78
C LEU A 39 6.02 5.24 -1.59
N ALA A 40 6.09 5.87 -0.41
CA ALA A 40 5.23 7.02 -0.13
C ALA A 40 5.53 8.15 -1.11
N GLU A 41 6.79 8.37 -1.41
CA GLU A 41 7.17 9.40 -2.37
C GLU A 41 6.69 9.06 -3.77
N MET A 42 6.86 7.81 -4.17
CA MET A 42 6.45 7.38 -5.49
C MET A 42 4.94 7.56 -5.69
N MET A 43 4.18 7.33 -4.64
CA MET A 43 2.74 7.44 -4.72
C MET A 43 2.22 8.81 -4.31
N ASN A 44 3.10 9.66 -3.80
CA ASN A 44 2.71 10.99 -3.34
C ASN A 44 1.65 10.91 -2.25
N VAL A 45 1.89 10.05 -1.27
CA VAL A 45 1.00 9.90 -0.13
C VAL A 45 1.82 10.03 1.15
N SER A 46 1.15 10.21 2.27
CA SER A 46 1.84 10.31 3.55
C SER A 46 2.34 8.94 3.98
N ARG A 47 3.38 8.94 4.81
CA ARG A 47 3.90 7.68 5.34
C ARG A 47 2.88 6.97 6.20
N THR A 48 2.08 7.75 6.94
CA THR A 48 1.05 7.17 7.80
C THR A 48 0.03 6.42 6.97
N SER A 49 -0.43 7.02 5.88
CA SER A 49 -1.40 6.36 5.01
C SER A 49 -0.81 5.09 4.41
N LEU A 50 0.43 5.16 3.97
CA LEU A 50 1.08 4.00 3.40
C LEU A 50 1.23 2.88 4.42
N ARG A 51 1.66 3.24 5.63
CA ARG A 51 1.85 2.23 6.66
C ARG A 51 0.55 1.51 6.99
N GLU A 52 -0.54 2.26 7.05
CA GLU A 52 -1.84 1.64 7.35
C GLU A 52 -2.26 0.69 6.26
N ALA A 53 -2.01 1.06 5.00
CA ALA A 53 -2.35 0.17 3.90
C ALA A 53 -1.48 -1.10 3.93
N VAL A 54 -0.20 -0.94 4.22
CA VAL A 54 0.69 -2.09 4.31
C VAL A 54 0.25 -3.02 5.43
N ARG A 55 -0.14 -2.45 6.57
CA ARG A 55 -0.62 -3.26 7.67
C ARG A 55 -1.86 -4.05 7.29
N ALA A 56 -2.77 -3.41 6.57
CA ALA A 56 -3.99 -4.08 6.14
C ALA A 56 -3.65 -5.25 5.21
N MET A 57 -2.68 -5.05 4.32
CA MET A 57 -2.29 -6.12 3.42
C MET A 57 -1.61 -7.25 4.17
N GLU A 58 -0.80 -6.92 5.17
CA GLU A 58 -0.17 -7.96 5.98
C GLU A 58 -1.21 -8.76 6.74
N ALA A 59 -2.22 -8.08 7.28
CA ALA A 59 -3.27 -8.75 8.02
C ALA A 59 -4.07 -9.70 7.12
N GLN A 60 -4.14 -9.37 5.84
CA GLN A 60 -4.85 -10.23 4.89
C GLN A 60 -3.96 -11.31 4.29
N GLY A 61 -2.71 -11.35 4.68
CA GLY A 61 -1.79 -12.34 4.16
C GLY A 61 -1.26 -12.03 2.77
N LEU A 62 -1.38 -10.78 2.34
CA LEU A 62 -0.92 -10.41 1.01
C LEU A 62 0.55 -10.02 0.99
N LEU A 63 1.10 -9.69 2.13
CA LEU A 63 2.51 -9.31 2.24
C LEU A 63 3.21 -10.13 3.31
#